data_b31769537c4f3cdeba99dadf7c8a374f
#
_entry.id   b31769537c4f3cdeba99dadf7c8a374f
#
_cell.length_a   1.000
_cell.length_b   1.000
_cell.length_c   1.000
_cell.angle_alpha   90.00
_cell.angle_beta   90.00
_cell.angle_gamma   90.00
#
_symmetry.space_group_name_H-M   'P 1'
#
loop_
_entity.id
_entity.type
_entity.pdbx_description
1 polymer ?
#
loop_
_entity_poly.entity_id
_entity_poly.type
_entity_poly.pdbx_seq_one_letter_code
_entity_poly.pdbx_strand_id
1 'polypeptide(L)'
;DRLSESWLSLYRSGSCPSLVLAHSARGLMDKFNQSIWSTESSGSEELDDKQPLSQGCAAWFADSNKKALLAEVGVGTLDQAMMAVMPFKHNNLRLLGLSDKILLADEIHAYDAYMSRILESLIEHQARSGNSTILLSATLSQQQRDRLVAAFARGAGSRAEAPLLRYDDYPWLTQVIGQEVVSQHVATRKEV
;
A
#
# COMPACT_ATOMS: atom_id res chain seq x y z
N ASP A 1 -3.64 7.48 -15.91
CA ASP A 1 -3.05 8.65 -16.53
C ASP A 1 -2.41 9.60 -15.50
N ARG A 2 -3.12 10.18 -14.52
CA ARG A 2 -2.50 11.09 -13.51
C ARG A 2 -1.43 10.44 -12.66
N LEU A 3 -1.60 9.17 -12.27
CA LEU A 3 -0.63 8.45 -11.45
C LEU A 3 0.68 8.19 -12.21
N SER A 4 0.59 7.81 -13.48
CA SER A 4 1.77 7.59 -14.34
C SER A 4 2.52 8.89 -14.63
N GLU A 5 1.81 10.00 -14.87
CA GLU A 5 2.43 11.30 -15.07
C GLU A 5 3.16 11.79 -13.83
N SER A 6 2.52 11.68 -12.65
CA SER A 6 3.14 12.04 -11.37
C SER A 6 4.35 11.15 -11.07
N TRP A 7 4.24 9.84 -11.37
CA TRP A 7 5.32 8.88 -11.18
C TRP A 7 6.55 9.23 -12.03
N LEU A 8 6.35 9.45 -13.33
CA LEU A 8 7.43 9.85 -14.25
C LEU A 8 8.06 11.19 -13.87
N SER A 9 7.28 12.11 -13.27
CA SER A 9 7.82 13.40 -12.81
C SER A 9 8.75 13.27 -11.60
N LEU A 10 8.52 12.27 -10.74
CA LEU A 10 9.32 12.03 -9.54
C LEU A 10 10.66 11.35 -9.85
N TYR A 11 10.71 10.50 -10.88
CA TYR A 11 11.86 9.64 -11.18
C TYR A 11 12.56 10.01 -12.51
N ARG A 12 12.80 11.30 -12.74
CA ARG A 12 13.44 11.80 -13.97
C ARG A 12 14.91 11.41 -14.18
N SER A 13 15.58 10.83 -13.20
CA SER A 13 17.02 10.53 -13.28
C SER A 13 17.32 9.05 -13.01
N GLY A 14 17.38 8.26 -14.05
CA GLY A 14 18.28 7.09 -14.15
C GLY A 14 17.82 5.75 -13.59
N SER A 15 17.00 5.66 -12.57
CA SER A 15 16.43 4.40 -12.05
C SER A 15 14.98 4.59 -11.67
N CYS A 16 14.06 4.12 -12.51
CA CYS A 16 12.65 4.10 -12.19
C CYS A 16 12.32 2.79 -11.47
N PRO A 17 11.84 2.82 -10.22
CA PRO A 17 11.43 1.61 -9.52
C PRO A 17 10.26 0.93 -10.22
N SER A 18 10.15 -0.40 -10.10
CA SER A 18 9.08 -1.17 -10.70
C SER A 18 7.73 -0.81 -10.09
N LEU A 19 6.81 -0.32 -10.92
CA LEU A 19 5.42 -0.03 -10.54
C LEU A 19 4.49 -1.08 -11.13
N VAL A 20 3.72 -1.77 -10.30
CA VAL A 20 2.80 -2.81 -10.75
C VAL A 20 1.41 -2.61 -10.15
N LEU A 21 0.38 -2.84 -10.96
CA LEU A 21 -1.02 -2.83 -10.54
C LEU A 21 -1.46 -4.23 -10.10
N ALA A 22 -1.71 -4.39 -8.79
CA ALA A 22 -2.25 -5.61 -8.19
C ALA A 22 -3.79 -5.57 -8.18
N HIS A 23 -4.43 -5.83 -9.33
CA HIS A 23 -5.88 -5.85 -9.45
C HIS A 23 -6.37 -7.13 -10.14
N SER A 24 -7.55 -7.62 -9.75
CA SER A 24 -8.15 -8.84 -10.31
C SER A 24 -8.56 -8.71 -11.78
N ALA A 25 -8.80 -7.50 -12.28
CA ALA A 25 -9.18 -7.24 -13.67
C ALA A 25 -7.95 -7.12 -14.58
N ARG A 26 -7.50 -8.22 -15.16
CA ARG A 26 -6.34 -8.28 -16.09
C ARG A 26 -6.40 -7.31 -17.25
N GLY A 27 -7.60 -7.04 -17.79
CA GLY A 27 -7.74 -6.10 -18.93
C GLY A 27 -7.41 -4.64 -18.60
N LEU A 28 -7.39 -4.25 -17.33
CA LEU A 28 -6.89 -2.95 -16.89
C LEU A 28 -5.36 -2.94 -16.78
N MET A 29 -4.74 -4.09 -16.47
CA MET A 29 -3.28 -4.24 -16.40
C MET A 29 -2.61 -4.05 -17.76
N ASP A 30 -3.18 -4.60 -18.82
CA ASP A 30 -2.61 -4.47 -20.17
C ASP A 30 -2.60 -3.02 -20.63
N LYS A 31 -3.67 -2.27 -20.36
CA LYS A 31 -3.75 -0.82 -20.66
C LYS A 31 -2.80 0.00 -19.79
N PHE A 32 -2.67 -0.35 -18.52
CA PHE A 32 -1.75 0.32 -17.60
C PHE A 32 -0.30 0.07 -17.98
N ASN A 33 0.06 -1.16 -18.28
CA ASN A 33 1.38 -1.52 -18.79
C ASN A 33 1.68 -0.83 -20.13
N GLN A 34 0.74 -0.84 -21.08
CA GLN A 34 0.89 -0.11 -22.33
C GLN A 34 1.08 1.39 -22.14
N SER A 35 0.42 2.03 -21.16
CA SER A 35 0.56 3.47 -20.90
C SER A 35 1.94 3.84 -20.31
N ILE A 36 2.54 2.94 -19.54
CA ILE A 36 3.92 3.12 -19.04
C ILE A 36 4.95 2.87 -20.15
N TRP A 37 4.66 1.97 -21.10
CA TRP A 37 5.57 1.55 -22.16
C TRP A 37 5.52 2.44 -23.40
N SER A 38 4.39 3.10 -23.67
CA SER A 38 4.19 3.92 -24.87
C SER A 38 4.93 5.27 -24.85
N THR A 39 5.57 5.63 -23.74
CA THR A 39 6.27 6.92 -23.62
C THR A 39 7.71 6.87 -24.19
N GLU A 40 8.27 5.71 -24.53
CA GLU A 40 9.65 5.58 -25.04
C GLU A 40 9.80 4.88 -26.41
N SER A 41 8.73 4.43 -27.05
CA SER A 41 8.86 3.73 -28.35
C SER A 41 8.21 4.49 -29.51
N SER A 42 8.79 5.63 -29.85
CA SER A 42 8.72 6.16 -31.22
C SER A 42 10.05 5.90 -31.92
N GLY A 43 10.29 4.67 -32.36
CA GLY A 43 11.47 4.35 -33.15
C GLY A 43 11.73 2.85 -33.29
N SER A 44 11.35 2.32 -34.47
CA SER A 44 11.87 1.11 -35.13
C SER A 44 11.83 -0.23 -34.42
N GLU A 45 11.08 -1.13 -35.07
CA GLU A 45 11.15 -2.57 -34.97
C GLU A 45 12.58 -3.08 -35.24
N GLU A 46 13.32 -3.40 -34.20
CA GLU A 46 14.38 -4.41 -34.26
C GLU A 46 14.47 -5.07 -32.88
N LEU A 47 14.30 -6.38 -32.86
CA LEU A 47 14.53 -7.25 -31.71
C LEU A 47 16.00 -7.17 -31.33
N ASP A 48 16.39 -6.20 -30.56
CA ASP A 48 17.74 -6.07 -30.03
C ASP A 48 17.78 -6.53 -28.57
N ASP A 49 18.75 -7.36 -28.25
CA ASP A 49 19.06 -8.07 -27.00
C ASP A 49 19.40 -7.16 -25.81
N LYS A 50 18.93 -5.90 -25.85
CA LYS A 50 19.22 -4.84 -24.88
C LYS A 50 18.00 -4.24 -24.19
N GLN A 51 16.95 -5.04 -23.95
CA GLN A 51 15.90 -4.56 -23.05
C GLN A 51 16.47 -4.34 -21.64
N PRO A 52 16.27 -3.16 -21.03
CA PRO A 52 16.72 -2.93 -19.66
C PRO A 52 16.14 -4.01 -18.74
N LEU A 53 16.98 -4.60 -17.88
CA LEU A 53 16.56 -5.62 -16.90
C LEU A 53 15.33 -5.22 -16.09
N SER A 54 15.14 -3.92 -15.86
CA SER A 54 13.98 -3.33 -15.20
C SER A 54 12.67 -3.58 -15.93
N GLN A 55 12.66 -3.59 -17.28
CA GLN A 55 11.44 -3.84 -18.07
C GLN A 55 11.06 -5.33 -18.02
N GLY A 56 12.00 -6.23 -18.17
CA GLY A 56 11.76 -7.67 -18.06
C GLY A 56 11.28 -8.06 -16.65
N CYS A 57 11.79 -7.43 -15.61
CA CYS A 57 11.33 -7.62 -14.22
C CYS A 57 9.90 -7.14 -14.02
N ALA A 58 9.53 -5.95 -14.51
CA ALA A 58 8.17 -5.43 -14.38
C ALA A 58 7.15 -6.34 -15.05
N ALA A 59 7.42 -6.83 -16.26
CA ALA A 59 6.57 -7.79 -16.97
C ALA A 59 6.41 -9.11 -16.21
N TRP A 60 7.50 -9.63 -15.62
CA TRP A 60 7.46 -10.84 -14.81
C TRP A 60 6.63 -10.69 -13.54
N PHE A 61 6.69 -9.54 -12.87
CA PHE A 61 5.86 -9.23 -11.71
C PHE A 61 4.38 -9.07 -12.10
N ALA A 62 4.10 -8.49 -13.25
CA ALA A 62 2.75 -8.28 -13.75
C ALA A 62 2.05 -9.58 -14.19
N ASP A 63 2.79 -10.65 -14.52
CA ASP A 63 2.26 -11.94 -15.01
C ASP A 63 1.30 -12.63 -14.03
N SER A 64 1.39 -12.32 -12.73
CA SER A 64 0.55 -12.94 -11.72
C SER A 64 0.25 -12.00 -10.56
N ASN A 65 -1.03 -11.89 -10.16
CA ASN A 65 -1.42 -11.15 -8.95
C ASN A 65 -0.68 -11.59 -7.68
N LYS A 66 -0.11 -12.80 -7.67
CA LYS A 66 0.68 -13.31 -6.55
C LYS A 66 2.08 -12.68 -6.50
N LYS A 67 2.64 -12.35 -7.66
CA LYS A 67 3.96 -11.74 -7.82
C LYS A 67 3.89 -10.21 -7.77
N ALA A 68 2.73 -9.62 -8.04
CA ALA A 68 2.56 -8.17 -8.13
C ALA A 68 3.04 -7.42 -6.88
N LEU A 69 2.85 -7.99 -5.70
CA LEU A 69 3.31 -7.42 -4.44
C LEU A 69 4.84 -7.48 -4.25
N LEU A 70 5.57 -8.23 -5.07
CA LEU A 70 7.04 -8.26 -5.04
C LEU A 70 7.67 -7.04 -5.72
N ALA A 71 6.93 -6.34 -6.60
CA ALA A 71 7.41 -5.10 -7.21
C ALA A 71 7.76 -4.06 -6.14
N GLU A 72 8.67 -3.15 -6.43
CA GLU A 72 9.11 -2.11 -5.48
C GLU A 72 7.94 -1.21 -5.05
N VAL A 73 7.07 -0.88 -5.99
CA VAL A 73 5.82 -0.15 -5.73
C VAL A 73 4.65 -0.92 -6.33
N GLY A 74 3.66 -1.19 -5.50
CA GLY A 74 2.42 -1.85 -5.90
C GLY A 74 1.22 -0.94 -5.62
N VAL A 75 0.33 -0.84 -6.59
CA VAL A 75 -0.99 -0.22 -6.43
C VAL A 75 -2.05 -1.29 -6.64
N GLY A 76 -3.05 -1.35 -5.77
CA GLY A 76 -4.07 -2.38 -5.89
C GLY A 76 -5.19 -2.24 -4.87
N THR A 77 -6.09 -3.21 -4.85
CA THR A 77 -7.11 -3.29 -3.79
C THR A 77 -6.50 -3.84 -2.51
N LEU A 78 -6.97 -3.36 -1.37
CA LEU A 78 -6.48 -3.82 -0.07
C LEU A 78 -6.69 -5.33 0.13
N ASP A 79 -7.70 -5.93 -0.53
CA ASP A 79 -7.93 -7.39 -0.52
C ASP A 79 -6.69 -8.18 -0.93
N GLN A 80 -5.92 -7.70 -1.92
CA GLN A 80 -4.69 -8.36 -2.36
C GLN A 80 -3.62 -8.39 -1.27
N ALA A 81 -3.52 -7.34 -0.47
CA ALA A 81 -2.63 -7.29 0.69
C ALA A 81 -3.18 -8.15 1.85
N MET A 82 -4.49 -8.11 2.12
CA MET A 82 -5.14 -8.91 3.16
C MET A 82 -5.02 -10.41 2.91
N MET A 83 -5.01 -10.85 1.66
CA MET A 83 -4.76 -12.26 1.31
C MET A 83 -3.38 -12.76 1.77
N ALA A 84 -2.44 -11.88 2.09
CA ALA A 84 -1.13 -12.27 2.60
C ALA A 84 -1.22 -12.91 3.99
N VAL A 85 -2.12 -12.44 4.84
CA VAL A 85 -2.30 -12.92 6.23
C VAL A 85 -3.40 -13.97 6.36
N MET A 86 -4.09 -14.31 5.27
CA MET A 86 -5.10 -15.35 5.23
C MET A 86 -4.48 -16.71 4.88
N PRO A 87 -5.10 -17.85 5.28
CA PRO A 87 -4.59 -19.19 5.01
C PRO A 87 -4.85 -19.63 3.55
N PHE A 88 -4.36 -18.84 2.58
CA PHE A 88 -4.44 -19.16 1.16
C PHE A 88 -3.14 -19.74 0.61
N LYS A 89 -3.25 -20.47 -0.51
CA LYS A 89 -2.04 -20.91 -1.26
C LYS A 89 -1.23 -19.67 -1.66
N HIS A 90 0.09 -19.77 -1.47
CA HIS A 90 1.06 -18.72 -1.80
C HIS A 90 0.95 -17.41 -0.98
N ASN A 91 0.35 -17.46 0.21
CA ASN A 91 0.35 -16.32 1.12
C ASN A 91 1.79 -15.89 1.50
N ASN A 92 2.72 -16.84 1.63
CA ASN A 92 4.13 -16.56 1.93
C ASN A 92 4.78 -15.65 0.88
N LEU A 93 4.42 -15.82 -0.41
CA LEU A 93 4.92 -14.96 -1.48
C LEU A 93 4.40 -13.53 -1.35
N ARG A 94 3.14 -13.38 -0.94
CA ARG A 94 2.55 -12.05 -0.67
C ARG A 94 3.16 -11.42 0.58
N LEU A 95 3.38 -12.20 1.64
CA LEU A 95 4.06 -11.71 2.84
C LEU A 95 5.47 -11.22 2.52
N LEU A 96 6.22 -11.99 1.73
CA LEU A 96 7.54 -11.58 1.24
C LEU A 96 7.44 -10.29 0.42
N GLY A 97 6.43 -10.17 -0.43
CA GLY A 97 6.20 -8.98 -1.23
C GLY A 97 5.86 -7.73 -0.42
N LEU A 98 5.29 -7.88 0.75
CA LEU A 98 4.97 -6.79 1.68
C LEU A 98 6.12 -6.48 2.64
N SER A 99 7.13 -7.33 2.74
CA SER A 99 8.31 -7.07 3.55
C SER A 99 9.07 -5.85 3.02
N ASP A 100 9.60 -5.05 3.91
CA ASP A 100 10.36 -3.82 3.61
C ASP A 100 9.58 -2.76 2.82
N LYS A 101 8.24 -2.78 2.90
CA LYS A 101 7.37 -1.81 2.24
C LYS A 101 6.52 -1.03 3.22
N ILE A 102 6.25 0.22 2.86
CA ILE A 102 5.23 1.03 3.52
C ILE A 102 3.87 0.60 2.97
N LEU A 103 2.96 0.19 3.85
CA LEU A 103 1.57 -0.06 3.48
C LEU A 103 0.78 1.24 3.60
N LEU A 104 0.24 1.72 2.48
CA LEU A 104 -0.72 2.82 2.47
C LEU A 104 -2.10 2.26 2.10
N ALA A 105 -3.07 2.41 2.99
CA ALA A 105 -4.44 1.96 2.77
C ALA A 105 -5.41 3.12 2.93
N ASP A 106 -6.24 3.31 1.91
CA ASP A 106 -7.27 4.36 1.89
C ASP A 106 -8.66 3.75 2.07
N GLU A 107 -9.62 4.56 2.52
CA GLU A 107 -11.03 4.20 2.70
C GLU A 107 -11.27 2.98 3.61
N ILE A 108 -10.51 2.87 4.70
CA ILE A 108 -10.56 1.70 5.59
C ILE A 108 -11.86 1.60 6.43
N HIS A 109 -12.75 2.57 6.35
CA HIS A 109 -14.01 2.60 7.10
C HIS A 109 -15.09 1.62 6.55
N ALA A 110 -14.95 1.17 5.30
CA ALA A 110 -15.98 0.39 4.59
C ALA A 110 -15.97 -1.11 4.94
N TYR A 111 -15.14 -1.55 5.90
CA TYR A 111 -14.97 -2.97 6.20
C TYR A 111 -15.94 -3.46 7.27
N ASP A 112 -16.51 -4.64 7.02
CA ASP A 112 -17.27 -5.37 8.03
C ASP A 112 -16.37 -5.91 9.17
N ALA A 113 -16.96 -6.56 10.15
CA ALA A 113 -16.24 -7.07 11.31
C ALA A 113 -15.17 -8.13 10.94
N TYR A 114 -15.43 -8.94 9.91
CA TYR A 114 -14.49 -9.98 9.47
C TYR A 114 -13.29 -9.36 8.75
N MET A 115 -13.54 -8.47 7.79
CA MET A 115 -12.49 -7.76 7.06
C MET A 115 -11.64 -6.89 7.99
N SER A 116 -12.27 -6.26 8.99
CA SER A 116 -11.57 -5.48 10.01
C SER A 116 -10.57 -6.34 10.79
N ARG A 117 -10.90 -7.59 11.12
CA ARG A 117 -9.99 -8.52 11.79
C ARG A 117 -8.81 -8.93 10.92
N ILE A 118 -9.05 -9.12 9.63
CA ILE A 118 -7.96 -9.43 8.67
C ILE A 118 -7.04 -8.22 8.55
N LEU A 119 -7.59 -7.01 8.47
CA LEU A 119 -6.82 -5.77 8.44
C LEU A 119 -5.97 -5.60 9.71
N GLU A 120 -6.53 -5.86 10.91
CA GLU A 120 -5.78 -5.87 12.17
C GLU A 120 -4.59 -6.84 12.09
N SER A 121 -4.80 -8.06 11.55
CA SER A 121 -3.75 -9.06 11.39
C SER A 121 -2.65 -8.62 10.41
N LEU A 122 -3.04 -7.94 9.32
CA LEU A 122 -2.12 -7.38 8.35
C LEU A 122 -1.25 -6.27 8.98
N ILE A 123 -1.87 -5.36 9.73
CA ILE A 123 -1.18 -4.27 10.43
C ILE A 123 -0.21 -4.82 11.48
N GLU A 124 -0.64 -5.84 12.25
CA GLU A 124 0.22 -6.52 13.21
C GLU A 124 1.43 -7.17 12.53
N HIS A 125 1.23 -7.81 11.36
CA HIS A 125 2.32 -8.38 10.58
C HIS A 125 3.29 -7.30 10.07
N GLN A 126 2.80 -6.20 9.53
CA GLN A 126 3.61 -5.08 9.07
C GLN A 126 4.49 -4.52 10.20
N ALA A 127 3.89 -4.26 11.35
CA ALA A 127 4.62 -3.78 12.52
C ALA A 127 5.67 -4.78 13.03
N ARG A 128 5.35 -6.09 13.02
CA ARG A 128 6.30 -7.16 13.39
C ARG A 128 7.50 -7.23 12.45
N SER A 129 7.29 -6.92 11.19
CA SER A 129 8.35 -6.84 10.16
C SER A 129 9.14 -5.52 10.21
N GLY A 130 8.83 -4.60 11.14
CA GLY A 130 9.48 -3.30 11.24
C GLY A 130 8.98 -2.27 10.21
N ASN A 131 7.89 -2.56 9.52
CA ASN A 131 7.38 -1.71 8.45
C ASN A 131 6.41 -0.64 8.95
N SER A 132 6.34 0.47 8.23
CA SER A 132 5.37 1.54 8.48
C SER A 132 4.03 1.26 7.81
N THR A 133 2.95 1.73 8.44
CA THR A 133 1.59 1.66 7.90
C THR A 133 0.93 3.04 7.96
N ILE A 134 0.32 3.47 6.87
CA ILE A 134 -0.44 4.71 6.75
C ILE A 134 -1.88 4.33 6.42
N LEU A 135 -2.81 4.71 7.27
CA LEU A 135 -4.23 4.42 7.12
C LEU A 135 -5.01 5.73 6.95
N LEU A 136 -5.79 5.80 5.90
CA LEU A 136 -6.65 6.95 5.60
C LEU A 136 -8.11 6.54 5.70
N SER A 137 -8.92 7.41 6.28
CA SER A 137 -10.36 7.17 6.41
C SER A 137 -11.10 8.49 6.58
N ALA A 138 -12.21 8.65 5.88
CA ALA A 138 -13.10 9.79 6.09
C ALA A 138 -13.84 9.70 7.44
N THR A 139 -14.16 8.48 7.87
CA THR A 139 -14.88 8.22 9.12
C THR A 139 -14.28 7.00 9.81
N LEU A 140 -13.82 7.16 11.03
CA LEU A 140 -13.26 6.06 11.81
C LEU A 140 -13.75 6.18 13.25
N SER A 141 -14.50 5.17 13.71
CA SER A 141 -14.96 5.16 15.09
C SER A 141 -13.79 5.03 16.07
N GLN A 142 -13.95 5.57 17.29
CA GLN A 142 -12.95 5.43 18.35
C GLN A 142 -12.55 3.97 18.54
N GLN A 143 -13.53 3.06 18.59
CA GLN A 143 -13.28 1.64 18.78
C GLN A 143 -12.46 1.01 17.65
N GLN A 144 -12.71 1.38 16.39
CA GLN A 144 -11.91 0.92 15.26
C GLN A 144 -10.48 1.45 15.35
N ARG A 145 -10.31 2.74 15.63
CA ARG A 145 -9.00 3.34 15.82
C ARG A 145 -8.20 2.63 16.91
N ASP A 146 -8.81 2.39 18.06
CA ASP A 146 -8.16 1.74 19.19
C ASP A 146 -7.71 0.32 18.84
N ARG A 147 -8.51 -0.44 18.08
CA ARG A 147 -8.14 -1.77 17.58
C ARG A 147 -6.95 -1.72 16.62
N LEU A 148 -6.91 -0.75 15.71
CA LEU A 148 -5.81 -0.60 14.74
C LEU A 148 -4.51 -0.22 15.45
N VAL A 149 -4.56 0.72 16.41
CA VAL A 149 -3.42 1.09 17.25
C VAL A 149 -2.94 -0.11 18.06
N ALA A 150 -3.86 -0.84 18.71
CA ALA A 150 -3.50 -2.04 19.47
C ALA A 150 -2.90 -3.15 18.59
N ALA A 151 -3.38 -3.32 17.35
CA ALA A 151 -2.83 -4.28 16.40
C ALA A 151 -1.39 -3.92 16.02
N PHE A 152 -1.13 -2.66 15.71
CA PHE A 152 0.23 -2.18 15.42
C PHE A 152 1.15 -2.33 16.64
N ALA A 153 0.69 -1.93 17.82
CA ALA A 153 1.44 -2.07 19.07
C ALA A 153 1.83 -3.52 19.35
N ARG A 154 0.89 -4.46 19.22
CA ARG A 154 1.19 -5.91 19.37
C ARG A 154 2.26 -6.37 18.41
N GLY A 155 2.18 -5.99 17.15
CA GLY A 155 3.20 -6.32 16.15
C GLY A 155 4.57 -5.75 16.48
N ALA A 156 4.62 -4.52 16.94
CA ALA A 156 5.84 -3.83 17.38
C ALA A 156 6.37 -4.30 18.74
N GLY A 157 5.71 -5.26 19.40
CA GLY A 157 6.11 -5.75 20.73
C GLY A 157 5.83 -4.75 21.85
N SER A 158 4.90 -3.83 21.67
CA SER A 158 4.51 -2.81 22.63
C SER A 158 3.07 -3.00 23.13
N ARG A 159 2.70 -2.26 24.18
CA ARG A 159 1.35 -2.21 24.75
C ARG A 159 0.78 -0.79 24.69
N ALA A 160 1.10 -0.07 23.64
CA ALA A 160 0.61 1.28 23.46
C ALA A 160 -0.92 1.29 23.27
N GLU A 161 -1.58 2.22 23.96
CA GLU A 161 -3.03 2.43 23.88
C GLU A 161 -3.31 3.81 23.29
N ALA A 162 -4.36 3.90 22.48
CA ALA A 162 -4.76 5.15 21.87
C ALA A 162 -5.43 6.07 22.93
N PRO A 163 -5.08 7.36 22.96
CA PRO A 163 -5.76 8.31 23.84
C PRO A 163 -7.22 8.52 23.39
N LEU A 164 -8.09 8.82 24.34
CA LEU A 164 -9.46 9.22 24.04
C LEU A 164 -9.46 10.54 23.25
N LEU A 165 -10.17 10.55 22.13
CA LEU A 165 -10.37 11.77 21.35
C LEU A 165 -11.70 12.42 21.69
N ARG A 166 -11.71 13.75 21.73
CA ARG A 166 -12.95 14.52 21.70
C ARG A 166 -13.36 14.72 20.24
N TYR A 167 -14.52 14.23 19.86
CA TYR A 167 -14.97 14.17 18.47
C TYR A 167 -15.35 15.49 17.82
N ASP A 168 -15.30 16.60 18.55
CA ASP A 168 -15.81 17.89 18.07
C ASP A 168 -14.92 18.56 17.02
N ASP A 169 -13.68 18.09 16.85
CA ASP A 169 -12.69 18.68 15.96
C ASP A 169 -12.11 17.65 14.98
N TYR A 170 -12.65 17.55 13.79
CA TYR A 170 -12.07 16.80 12.67
C TYR A 170 -11.24 17.73 11.77
N PRO A 171 -10.20 17.26 11.08
CA PRO A 171 -9.60 15.90 11.05
C PRO A 171 -8.55 15.65 12.14
N TRP A 172 -8.36 14.38 12.47
CA TRP A 172 -7.38 13.91 13.45
C TRP A 172 -6.27 13.09 12.79
N LEU A 173 -5.05 13.31 13.28
CA LEU A 173 -3.90 12.43 13.02
C LEU A 173 -3.57 11.66 14.31
N THR A 174 -3.57 10.32 14.22
CA THR A 174 -3.07 9.46 15.29
C THR A 174 -1.81 8.76 14.80
N GLN A 175 -0.72 8.91 15.53
CA GLN A 175 0.58 8.35 15.19
C GLN A 175 1.07 7.44 16.32
N VAL A 176 1.60 6.28 15.96
CA VAL A 176 2.22 5.32 16.87
C VAL A 176 3.71 5.24 16.56
N ILE A 177 4.55 5.59 17.52
CA ILE A 177 6.01 5.52 17.40
C ILE A 177 6.56 4.77 18.61
N GLY A 178 7.04 3.55 18.41
CA GLY A 178 7.50 2.70 19.51
C GLY A 178 6.39 2.40 20.51
N GLN A 179 6.50 2.96 21.73
CA GLN A 179 5.48 2.82 22.78
C GLN A 179 4.58 4.04 22.94
N GLU A 180 4.84 5.09 22.19
CA GLU A 180 4.09 6.34 22.29
C GLU A 180 2.97 6.39 21.25
N VAL A 181 1.80 6.83 21.69
CA VAL A 181 0.67 7.16 20.81
C VAL A 181 0.36 8.64 20.96
N VAL A 182 0.52 9.37 19.88
CA VAL A 182 0.21 10.80 19.82
C VAL A 182 -1.00 11.00 18.93
N SER A 183 -1.98 11.77 19.39
CA SER A 183 -3.13 12.19 18.58
C SER A 183 -3.23 13.71 18.60
N GLN A 184 -3.34 14.27 17.41
CA GLN A 184 -3.43 15.71 17.23
C GLN A 184 -4.48 16.09 16.19
N HIS A 185 -5.14 17.22 16.41
CA HIS A 185 -5.99 17.84 15.41
C HIS A 185 -5.13 18.40 14.26
N VAL A 186 -5.56 18.18 13.03
CA VAL A 186 -4.89 18.72 11.85
C VAL A 186 -5.67 19.96 11.40
N ALA A 187 -5.03 21.13 11.37
CA ALA A 187 -5.67 22.34 10.89
C ALA A 187 -6.10 22.18 9.42
N THR A 188 -7.40 22.31 9.16
CA THR A 188 -7.91 22.34 7.78
C THR A 188 -7.45 23.64 7.12
N ARG A 189 -6.93 23.53 5.90
CA ARG A 189 -6.63 24.70 5.09
C ARG A 189 -7.98 25.39 4.81
N LYS A 190 -8.23 26.56 5.43
CA LYS A 190 -9.37 27.37 5.05
C LYS A 190 -9.19 27.73 3.58
N GLU A 191 -10.14 27.31 2.75
CA GLU A 191 -10.22 27.79 1.38
C GLU A 191 -10.33 29.31 1.44
N VAL A 192 -9.40 29.96 0.76
CA VAL A 192 -9.41 31.42 0.53
C VAL A 192 -10.25 31.70 -0.69
#